data_82a03b6600354ac7fc9a66c92a362ee3
#
_entry.id   82a03b6600354ac7fc9a66c92a362ee3
#
_cell.length_a   1.000
_cell.length_b   1.000
_cell.length_c   1.000
_cell.angle_alpha   90.00
_cell.angle_beta   90.00
_cell.angle_gamma   90.00
#
_symmetry.space_group_name_H-M   'P 1'
#
loop_
_entity.id
_entity.type
_entity.pdbx_description
1 polymer ?
#
loop_
_entity_poly.entity_id
_entity_poly.type
_entity_poly.pdbx_seq_one_letter_code
_entity_poly.pdbx_strand_id
1 'polypeptide(L)'
;MSQPWDYIAKLVCIGDSGTGKSSLTIRLCEGRFSSSHDVTIGVEFGSRIVPVGPPASKSPGVDSDASDSSALPSSTATAMVASHESVSSGLPSPPRKPLGDQPQKKMKLSLWDTAGQETYKSITRSYFRGASGALLVFDITRPSTFTSCTQWLQDLRQIAEDGIVVILVGNKSDLAEVKSDVNQRRVTRQEAEEWCRMNNVVRYVETSAKSGEGVERAFLEVAERIYRNIEAGKYDLNDRRSGVKGFGATGGASAGTPKTITLGLNDAMRSGGNSWRGACC
;
A
#
# COMPACT_ATOMS: atom_id res chain seq x y z
N MET A 1 -0.46 27.80 7.21
CA MET A 1 -0.41 27.04 5.94
C MET A 1 -0.95 25.66 6.21
N SER A 2 -2.02 25.25 5.51
CA SER A 2 -2.58 23.90 5.66
C SER A 2 -1.59 22.88 5.09
N GLN A 3 -1.41 21.79 5.80
CA GLN A 3 -0.49 20.74 5.46
C GLN A 3 -0.98 19.96 4.24
N PRO A 4 -0.10 19.56 3.32
CA PRO A 4 -0.51 18.88 2.10
C PRO A 4 -0.95 17.43 2.32
N TRP A 5 -0.57 16.78 3.43
CA TRP A 5 -0.94 15.41 3.81
C TRP A 5 -0.93 15.20 5.32
N ASP A 6 -1.69 14.21 5.82
CA ASP A 6 -1.74 13.79 7.23
C ASP A 6 -0.78 12.63 7.52
N TYR A 7 -0.60 11.74 6.54
CA TYR A 7 0.20 10.52 6.66
C TYR A 7 1.15 10.36 5.48
N ILE A 8 2.25 9.65 5.70
CA ILE A 8 3.14 9.15 4.65
C ILE A 8 3.20 7.64 4.79
N ALA A 9 3.00 6.90 3.68
CA ALA A 9 3.11 5.45 3.63
C ALA A 9 4.12 5.02 2.55
N LYS A 10 5.02 4.12 2.91
CA LYS A 10 5.97 3.51 1.97
C LYS A 10 5.32 2.32 1.28
N LEU A 11 5.23 2.36 -0.05
CA LEU A 11 4.72 1.26 -0.88
C LEU A 11 5.83 0.74 -1.79
N VAL A 12 5.93 -0.58 -1.94
CA VAL A 12 6.84 -1.23 -2.88
C VAL A 12 6.05 -1.89 -4.02
N CYS A 13 6.54 -1.76 -5.25
CA CYS A 13 6.01 -2.49 -6.40
C CYS A 13 6.94 -3.65 -6.70
N ILE A 14 6.45 -4.89 -6.61
CA ILE A 14 7.22 -6.13 -6.74
C ILE A 14 6.58 -7.07 -7.76
N GLY A 15 7.36 -7.97 -8.33
CA GLY A 15 6.94 -8.91 -9.37
C GLY A 15 7.99 -9.02 -10.48
N ASP A 16 7.81 -9.95 -11.40
CA ASP A 16 8.76 -10.24 -12.47
C ASP A 16 9.00 -9.05 -13.42
N SER A 17 10.09 -9.12 -14.16
CA SER A 17 10.41 -8.15 -15.20
C SER A 17 9.35 -8.14 -16.31
N GLY A 18 9.03 -6.95 -16.82
CA GLY A 18 8.07 -6.75 -17.90
C GLY A 18 6.60 -6.94 -17.50
N THR A 19 6.25 -7.07 -16.20
CA THR A 19 4.86 -7.08 -15.72
C THR A 19 4.22 -5.69 -15.72
N GLY A 20 5.01 -4.62 -15.84
CA GLY A 20 4.55 -3.24 -15.94
C GLY A 20 4.52 -2.48 -14.63
N LYS A 21 5.31 -2.84 -13.61
CA LYS A 21 5.43 -2.13 -12.32
C LYS A 21 5.74 -0.65 -12.52
N SER A 22 6.80 -0.34 -13.27
CA SER A 22 7.21 1.03 -13.59
C SER A 22 6.15 1.78 -14.37
N SER A 23 5.53 1.11 -15.34
CA SER A 23 4.43 1.71 -16.12
C SER A 23 3.22 2.07 -15.25
N LEU A 24 2.88 1.25 -14.22
CA LEU A 24 1.82 1.55 -13.27
C LEU A 24 2.17 2.76 -12.39
N THR A 25 3.42 2.82 -11.91
CA THR A 25 3.91 3.94 -11.08
C THR A 25 3.91 5.24 -11.87
N ILE A 26 4.44 5.23 -13.11
CA ILE A 26 4.44 6.40 -14.01
C ILE A 26 3.01 6.81 -14.35
N ARG A 27 2.12 5.85 -14.65
CA ARG A 27 0.71 6.15 -14.92
C ARG A 27 0.03 6.83 -13.74
N LEU A 28 0.28 6.37 -12.51
CA LEU A 28 -0.28 6.99 -11.31
C LEU A 28 0.27 8.40 -11.07
N CYS A 29 1.60 8.57 -11.16
CA CYS A 29 2.26 9.83 -10.79
C CYS A 29 2.13 10.90 -11.86
N GLU A 30 2.24 10.52 -13.12
CA GLU A 30 2.39 11.44 -14.26
C GLU A 30 1.23 11.38 -15.26
N GLY A 31 0.32 10.40 -15.15
CA GLY A 31 -0.82 10.23 -16.06
C GLY A 31 -0.45 9.73 -17.45
N ARG A 32 0.82 9.42 -17.73
CA ARG A 32 1.32 8.99 -19.04
C ARG A 32 1.66 7.50 -19.10
N PHE A 33 1.77 6.99 -20.32
CA PHE A 33 2.24 5.64 -20.63
C PHE A 33 3.24 5.72 -21.78
N SER A 34 4.33 4.93 -21.68
CA SER A 34 5.26 4.71 -22.79
C SER A 34 5.29 3.23 -23.14
N SER A 35 5.19 2.90 -24.41
CA SER A 35 5.31 1.53 -24.91
C SER A 35 6.79 1.06 -24.93
N SER A 36 7.72 2.00 -25.06
CA SER A 36 9.16 1.75 -24.95
C SER A 36 9.62 2.20 -23.57
N HIS A 37 9.81 1.25 -22.67
CA HIS A 37 10.36 1.51 -21.36
C HIS A 37 11.53 0.58 -21.13
N ASP A 38 12.65 1.15 -20.78
CA ASP A 38 13.85 0.39 -20.44
C ASP A 38 13.62 -0.42 -19.16
N VAL A 39 14.40 -1.47 -19.02
CA VAL A 39 14.32 -2.32 -17.82
C VAL A 39 14.82 -1.51 -16.62
N THR A 40 14.02 -1.48 -15.56
CA THR A 40 14.40 -0.81 -14.30
C THR A 40 15.67 -1.44 -13.73
N ILE A 41 16.70 -0.62 -13.54
CA ILE A 41 17.95 -1.00 -12.89
C ILE A 41 17.92 -0.45 -11.47
N GLY A 42 17.84 -1.34 -10.48
CA GLY A 42 17.74 -0.94 -9.07
C GLY A 42 16.33 -0.55 -8.65
N VAL A 43 16.11 0.69 -8.27
CA VAL A 43 14.82 1.22 -7.78
C VAL A 43 14.57 2.62 -8.31
N GLU A 44 13.34 2.86 -8.78
CA GLU A 44 12.83 4.19 -9.12
C GLU A 44 11.85 4.68 -8.04
N PHE A 45 11.81 5.98 -7.85
CA PHE A 45 10.97 6.60 -6.81
C PHE A 45 9.88 7.46 -7.42
N GLY A 46 8.67 7.29 -6.90
CA GLY A 46 7.53 8.14 -7.22
C GLY A 46 6.81 8.60 -5.95
N SER A 47 5.94 9.57 -6.07
CA SER A 47 5.03 9.93 -4.98
C SER A 47 3.70 10.47 -5.50
N ARG A 48 2.62 10.13 -4.78
CA ARG A 48 1.26 10.62 -5.05
C ARG A 48 0.56 10.90 -3.74
N ILE A 49 -0.18 12.00 -3.66
CA ILE A 49 -1.06 12.29 -2.53
C ILE A 49 -2.46 11.83 -2.92
N VAL A 50 -3.05 11.01 -2.07
CA VAL A 50 -4.39 10.44 -2.26
C VAL A 50 -5.28 10.76 -1.06
N PRO A 51 -6.59 10.96 -1.26
CA PRO A 51 -7.54 11.04 -0.16
C PRO A 51 -7.73 9.65 0.46
N VAL A 52 -7.88 9.56 1.79
CA VAL A 52 -8.15 8.33 2.54
C VAL A 52 -9.19 8.56 3.61
N GLY A 53 -9.96 7.53 3.93
CA GLY A 53 -11.03 7.62 4.92
C GLY A 53 -12.23 8.45 4.47
N PRO A 54 -13.25 8.60 5.34
CA PRO A 54 -14.45 9.38 5.03
C PRO A 54 -14.12 10.86 4.78
N PRO A 55 -14.80 11.55 3.84
CA PRO A 55 -15.90 11.10 3.02
C PRO A 55 -15.51 10.33 1.74
N ALA A 56 -14.23 10.33 1.31
CA ALA A 56 -13.78 9.73 0.05
C ALA A 56 -14.05 8.22 -0.03
N SER A 57 -13.92 7.49 1.09
CA SER A 57 -14.18 6.05 1.15
C SER A 57 -15.67 5.66 1.00
N LYS A 58 -16.57 6.64 0.94
CA LYS A 58 -18.01 6.41 0.69
C LYS A 58 -18.38 6.47 -0.80
N SER A 59 -17.44 6.67 -1.72
CA SER A 59 -17.73 6.65 -3.14
C SER A 59 -18.20 5.25 -3.56
N PRO A 60 -19.33 5.13 -4.31
CA PRO A 60 -19.93 3.85 -4.70
C PRO A 60 -19.03 3.14 -5.71
N GLY A 61 -18.13 2.33 -5.25
CA GLY A 61 -17.18 1.58 -6.07
C GLY A 61 -16.22 0.71 -5.25
N VAL A 62 -16.20 0.86 -3.94
CA VAL A 62 -15.26 0.13 -3.08
C VAL A 62 -15.94 -0.97 -2.24
N ASP A 63 -17.27 -0.95 -2.09
CA ASP A 63 -17.99 -1.86 -1.19
C ASP A 63 -19.15 -2.63 -1.86
N SER A 64 -19.07 -3.02 -3.11
CA SER A 64 -20.07 -3.88 -3.73
C SER A 64 -19.52 -5.28 -4.05
N ASP A 65 -19.26 -6.05 -3.00
CA ASP A 65 -19.27 -7.52 -3.04
C ASP A 65 -19.75 -8.04 -1.68
N ALA A 66 -21.02 -7.73 -1.34
CA ALA A 66 -21.77 -8.48 -0.35
C ALA A 66 -22.77 -9.35 -1.13
N SER A 67 -22.39 -10.61 -1.28
CA SER A 67 -23.23 -11.80 -1.43
C SER A 67 -24.70 -11.56 -1.78
N ASP A 68 -25.05 -11.76 -3.04
CA ASP A 68 -26.37 -12.14 -3.50
C ASP A 68 -26.68 -13.57 -2.98
N SER A 69 -27.57 -13.67 -2.04
CA SER A 69 -28.29 -14.90 -1.73
C SER A 69 -29.75 -14.67 -2.06
N SER A 70 -30.11 -15.21 -3.23
CA SER A 70 -31.46 -15.41 -3.70
C SER A 70 -32.42 -15.88 -2.62
N ALA A 71 -33.50 -15.14 -2.40
CA ALA A 71 -34.73 -15.64 -1.80
C ALA A 71 -35.91 -15.19 -2.63
N LEU A 72 -36.58 -16.18 -3.20
CA LEU A 72 -37.85 -16.11 -3.90
C LEU A 72 -38.98 -15.62 -2.97
N PRO A 73 -40.04 -14.98 -3.49
CA PRO A 73 -41.17 -14.56 -2.69
C PRO A 73 -42.16 -15.73 -2.49
N SER A 74 -42.55 -15.96 -1.26
CA SER A 74 -43.72 -16.80 -0.98
C SER A 74 -44.69 -16.06 -0.05
N SER A 75 -45.92 -16.06 -0.51
CA SER A 75 -47.16 -15.51 -0.07
C SER A 75 -47.54 -15.71 1.41
N THR A 76 -48.25 -14.67 1.92
CA THR A 76 -49.42 -14.64 2.81
C THR A 76 -49.58 -15.67 3.93
N ALA A 77 -49.63 -15.20 5.16
CA ALA A 77 -50.69 -15.56 6.13
C ALA A 77 -50.74 -14.58 7.34
N THR A 78 -51.89 -14.07 7.56
CA THR A 78 -52.38 -13.29 8.70
C THR A 78 -52.46 -14.15 9.97
N ALA A 79 -51.98 -13.68 11.13
CA ALA A 79 -52.60 -13.95 12.45
C ALA A 79 -51.99 -13.11 13.58
N MET A 80 -52.74 -12.44 14.20
CA MET A 80 -53.00 -11.74 15.46
C MET A 80 -52.20 -12.16 16.71
N VAL A 81 -51.89 -11.08 17.48
CA VAL A 81 -51.96 -10.86 18.96
C VAL A 81 -50.96 -11.60 19.85
N ALA A 82 -50.12 -10.82 20.51
CA ALA A 82 -50.10 -10.64 21.98
C ALA A 82 -48.99 -9.70 22.42
N SER A 83 -49.40 -8.67 23.12
CA SER A 83 -48.62 -7.68 23.85
C SER A 83 -47.83 -8.30 25.00
N HIS A 84 -46.55 -8.00 25.10
CA HIS A 84 -45.83 -7.92 26.37
C HIS A 84 -44.88 -6.73 26.34
N GLU A 85 -45.26 -5.68 27.05
CA GLU A 85 -44.40 -4.56 27.42
C GLU A 85 -43.34 -5.04 28.40
N SER A 86 -42.09 -4.95 28.00
CA SER A 86 -40.96 -4.90 28.92
C SER A 86 -40.31 -3.52 28.79
N VAL A 87 -40.60 -2.67 29.76
CA VAL A 87 -40.00 -1.34 29.95
C VAL A 87 -38.53 -1.54 30.32
N SER A 88 -37.64 -1.38 29.32
CA SER A 88 -36.22 -1.23 29.54
C SER A 88 -35.93 0.28 29.59
N SER A 89 -35.55 0.76 30.75
CA SER A 89 -35.07 2.12 31.01
C SER A 89 -33.70 2.30 30.35
N GLY A 90 -33.72 2.65 29.07
CA GLY A 90 -32.52 3.02 28.30
C GLY A 90 -32.26 4.51 28.43
N LEU A 91 -31.18 4.90 29.07
CA LEU A 91 -30.64 6.25 28.99
C LEU A 91 -30.48 6.63 27.50
N PRO A 92 -30.86 7.85 27.09
CA PRO A 92 -30.71 8.29 25.71
C PRO A 92 -29.21 8.28 25.34
N SER A 93 -28.88 7.54 24.32
CA SER A 93 -27.52 7.55 23.75
C SER A 93 -27.18 8.98 23.33
N PRO A 94 -25.98 9.47 23.63
CA PRO A 94 -25.55 10.80 23.20
C PRO A 94 -25.71 10.94 21.69
N PRO A 95 -26.12 12.11 21.18
CA PRO A 95 -26.33 12.33 19.75
C PRO A 95 -25.01 12.07 19.02
N ARG A 96 -25.02 11.10 18.11
CA ARG A 96 -23.90 10.85 17.21
C ARG A 96 -23.74 12.10 16.34
N LYS A 97 -22.61 12.78 16.47
CA LYS A 97 -22.26 13.91 15.62
C LYS A 97 -22.43 13.51 14.15
N PRO A 98 -23.02 14.37 13.30
CA PRO A 98 -23.14 14.08 11.88
C PRO A 98 -21.75 13.81 11.28
N LEU A 99 -21.63 12.71 10.54
CA LEU A 99 -20.38 12.25 9.92
C LEU A 99 -19.87 13.18 8.79
N GLY A 100 -20.53 14.34 8.59
CA GLY A 100 -20.31 15.26 7.47
C GLY A 100 -19.22 16.31 7.64
N ASP A 101 -18.65 16.46 8.84
CA ASP A 101 -17.83 17.65 9.15
C ASP A 101 -16.35 17.33 9.45
N GLN A 102 -15.91 16.10 9.17
CA GLN A 102 -14.49 15.77 9.33
C GLN A 102 -13.72 16.14 8.06
N PRO A 103 -12.61 16.89 8.17
CA PRO A 103 -11.79 17.22 7.02
C PRO A 103 -11.21 15.95 6.38
N GLN A 104 -11.27 15.87 5.04
CA GLN A 104 -10.74 14.75 4.27
C GLN A 104 -9.28 14.51 4.61
N LYS A 105 -8.98 13.31 5.11
CA LYS A 105 -7.59 12.90 5.36
C LYS A 105 -6.86 12.60 4.07
N LYS A 106 -5.58 12.92 4.05
CA LYS A 106 -4.70 12.74 2.87
C LYS A 106 -3.48 11.92 3.25
N MET A 107 -3.16 10.96 2.40
CA MET A 107 -1.96 10.14 2.54
C MET A 107 -1.01 10.38 1.37
N LYS A 108 0.25 10.68 1.67
CA LYS A 108 1.32 10.69 0.66
C LYS A 108 1.86 9.27 0.51
N LEU A 109 1.65 8.68 -0.65
CA LEU A 109 2.25 7.41 -1.03
C LEU A 109 3.67 7.66 -1.51
N SER A 110 4.64 7.05 -0.85
CA SER A 110 6.04 7.01 -1.29
C SER A 110 6.25 5.69 -2.02
N LEU A 111 6.34 5.75 -3.35
CA LEU A 111 6.36 4.59 -4.23
C LEU A 111 7.79 4.19 -4.52
N TRP A 112 8.10 2.91 -4.35
CA TRP A 112 9.40 2.31 -4.60
C TRP A 112 9.21 1.24 -5.67
N ASP A 113 9.44 1.64 -6.92
CA ASP A 113 9.38 0.73 -8.06
C ASP A 113 10.66 -0.05 -8.17
N THR A 114 10.59 -1.36 -8.00
CA THR A 114 11.78 -2.22 -7.90
C THR A 114 12.03 -3.00 -9.19
N ALA A 115 13.31 -3.25 -9.48
CA ALA A 115 13.71 -4.15 -10.56
C ALA A 115 13.07 -5.54 -10.40
N GLY A 116 12.53 -6.07 -11.49
CA GLY A 116 11.88 -7.38 -11.50
C GLY A 116 12.76 -8.52 -12.00
N GLN A 117 14.03 -8.26 -12.28
CA GLN A 117 14.98 -9.30 -12.69
C GLN A 117 15.56 -10.01 -11.45
N GLU A 118 15.70 -11.33 -11.56
CA GLU A 118 16.26 -12.17 -10.49
C GLU A 118 17.71 -11.79 -10.12
N THR A 119 18.47 -11.27 -11.06
CA THR A 119 19.84 -10.80 -10.85
C THR A 119 19.94 -9.66 -9.84
N TYR A 120 18.89 -8.86 -9.69
CA TYR A 120 18.84 -7.74 -8.75
C TYR A 120 18.10 -8.07 -7.45
N LYS A 121 17.68 -9.33 -7.25
CA LYS A 121 16.84 -9.74 -6.11
C LYS A 121 17.44 -9.38 -4.74
N SER A 122 18.74 -9.55 -4.58
CA SER A 122 19.44 -9.22 -3.31
C SER A 122 19.36 -7.74 -2.97
N ILE A 123 19.48 -6.88 -3.96
CA ILE A 123 19.37 -5.43 -3.80
C ILE A 123 17.91 -5.04 -3.57
N THR A 124 17.01 -5.57 -4.38
CA THR A 124 15.56 -5.29 -4.32
C THR A 124 14.99 -5.63 -2.95
N ARG A 125 15.36 -6.76 -2.37
CA ARG A 125 14.91 -7.21 -1.04
C ARG A 125 15.23 -6.20 0.08
N SER A 126 16.35 -5.48 -0.01
CA SER A 126 16.72 -4.46 0.99
C SER A 126 15.70 -3.33 1.10
N TYR A 127 14.97 -3.05 0.01
CA TYR A 127 13.95 -2.00 -0.04
C TYR A 127 12.60 -2.41 0.57
N PHE A 128 12.39 -3.70 0.87
CA PHE A 128 11.17 -4.19 1.50
C PHE A 128 11.07 -3.77 2.97
N ARG A 129 12.22 -3.48 3.61
CA ARG A 129 12.25 -3.04 5.00
C ARG A 129 11.49 -1.74 5.19
N GLY A 130 10.61 -1.71 6.18
CA GLY A 130 9.77 -0.55 6.48
C GLY A 130 8.72 -0.24 5.40
N ALA A 131 8.38 -1.18 4.51
CA ALA A 131 7.24 -1.03 3.63
C ALA A 131 5.95 -1.34 4.41
N SER A 132 4.98 -0.43 4.34
CA SER A 132 3.65 -0.60 4.93
C SER A 132 2.66 -1.24 3.96
N GLY A 133 2.96 -1.18 2.66
CA GLY A 133 2.16 -1.81 1.63
C GLY A 133 2.97 -2.27 0.43
N ALA A 134 2.41 -3.20 -0.34
CA ALA A 134 3.00 -3.71 -1.55
C ALA A 134 1.95 -3.95 -2.64
N LEU A 135 2.30 -3.61 -3.88
CA LEU A 135 1.61 -4.07 -5.07
C LEU A 135 2.43 -5.23 -5.65
N LEU A 136 1.85 -6.42 -5.63
CA LEU A 136 2.42 -7.63 -6.22
C LEU A 136 1.85 -7.77 -7.63
N VAL A 137 2.68 -7.47 -8.65
CA VAL A 137 2.23 -7.28 -10.02
C VAL A 137 2.61 -8.46 -10.89
N PHE A 138 1.63 -9.01 -11.61
CA PHE A 138 1.84 -10.00 -12.67
C PHE A 138 1.17 -9.57 -13.98
N ASP A 139 1.53 -10.23 -15.06
CA ASP A 139 0.98 -10.03 -16.40
C ASP A 139 -0.08 -11.11 -16.67
N ILE A 140 -1.34 -10.71 -16.88
CA ILE A 140 -2.45 -11.66 -17.09
C ILE A 140 -2.30 -12.52 -18.35
N THR A 141 -1.39 -12.14 -19.25
CA THR A 141 -1.09 -12.89 -20.47
C THR A 141 0.06 -13.89 -20.31
N ARG A 142 0.81 -13.82 -19.17
CA ARG A 142 1.98 -14.66 -18.89
C ARG A 142 1.84 -15.42 -17.56
N PRO A 143 1.40 -16.69 -17.59
CA PRO A 143 1.18 -17.51 -16.38
C PRO A 143 2.43 -17.65 -15.50
N SER A 144 3.63 -17.68 -16.09
CA SER A 144 4.88 -17.75 -15.34
C SER A 144 5.03 -16.62 -14.32
N THR A 145 4.61 -15.40 -14.68
CA THR A 145 4.67 -14.24 -13.79
C THR A 145 3.68 -14.33 -12.64
N PHE A 146 2.56 -15.02 -12.83
CA PHE A 146 1.60 -15.33 -11.77
C PHE A 146 2.15 -16.40 -10.81
N THR A 147 2.73 -17.45 -11.35
CA THR A 147 3.39 -18.50 -10.53
C THR A 147 4.49 -17.89 -9.65
N SER A 148 5.29 -16.96 -10.20
CA SER A 148 6.34 -16.26 -9.45
C SER A 148 5.82 -15.41 -8.28
N CYS A 149 4.54 -15.03 -8.29
CA CYS A 149 3.95 -14.22 -7.20
C CYS A 149 4.10 -14.87 -5.83
N THR A 150 4.03 -16.19 -5.75
CA THR A 150 4.21 -16.93 -4.49
C THR A 150 5.60 -16.69 -3.90
N GLN A 151 6.62 -16.76 -4.73
CA GLN A 151 8.00 -16.53 -4.29
C GLN A 151 8.23 -15.06 -3.90
N TRP A 152 7.71 -14.11 -4.69
CA TRP A 152 7.80 -12.69 -4.36
C TRP A 152 7.12 -12.36 -3.03
N LEU A 153 5.96 -12.94 -2.76
CA LEU A 153 5.23 -12.75 -1.51
C LEU A 153 6.00 -13.33 -0.32
N GLN A 154 6.61 -14.49 -0.47
CA GLN A 154 7.45 -15.11 0.56
C GLN A 154 8.67 -14.24 0.88
N ASP A 155 9.39 -13.78 -0.15
CA ASP A 155 10.55 -12.90 -0.01
C ASP A 155 10.16 -11.57 0.69
N LEU A 156 9.00 -11.00 0.33
CA LEU A 156 8.48 -9.80 0.97
C LEU A 156 8.21 -10.01 2.46
N ARG A 157 7.50 -11.07 2.82
CA ARG A 157 7.11 -11.38 4.20
C ARG A 157 8.28 -11.72 5.13
N GLN A 158 9.41 -12.17 4.57
CA GLN A 158 10.63 -12.42 5.34
C GLN A 158 11.32 -11.15 5.82
N ILE A 159 11.07 -10.01 5.18
CA ILE A 159 11.88 -8.79 5.37
C ILE A 159 11.01 -7.60 5.74
N ALA A 160 9.80 -7.51 5.21
CA ALA A 160 8.84 -6.48 5.55
C ALA A 160 8.34 -6.66 6.99
N GLU A 161 7.76 -5.60 7.53
CA GLU A 161 7.16 -5.65 8.86
C GLU A 161 5.90 -6.53 8.88
N ASP A 162 5.62 -7.10 10.05
CA ASP A 162 4.41 -7.89 10.27
C ASP A 162 3.18 -7.05 9.97
N GLY A 163 2.24 -7.64 9.22
CA GLY A 163 1.00 -6.96 8.86
C GLY A 163 1.08 -6.04 7.63
N ILE A 164 2.15 -6.14 6.83
CA ILE A 164 2.23 -5.43 5.54
C ILE A 164 0.96 -5.69 4.70
N VAL A 165 0.40 -4.61 4.16
CA VAL A 165 -0.78 -4.68 3.29
C VAL A 165 -0.35 -5.05 1.87
N VAL A 166 -0.80 -6.20 1.36
CA VAL A 166 -0.47 -6.65 0.01
C VAL A 166 -1.73 -6.70 -0.85
N ILE A 167 -1.67 -6.12 -2.04
CA ILE A 167 -2.67 -6.23 -3.11
C ILE A 167 -2.05 -6.95 -4.29
N LEU A 168 -2.75 -7.97 -4.81
CA LEU A 168 -2.37 -8.64 -6.05
C LEU A 168 -2.90 -7.84 -7.24
N VAL A 169 -2.03 -7.55 -8.21
CA VAL A 169 -2.37 -6.74 -9.39
C VAL A 169 -2.15 -7.54 -10.66
N GLY A 170 -3.23 -7.85 -11.39
CA GLY A 170 -3.18 -8.40 -12.73
C GLY A 170 -3.15 -7.28 -13.76
N ASN A 171 -1.97 -7.00 -14.31
CA ASN A 171 -1.77 -5.91 -15.25
C ASN A 171 -1.93 -6.38 -16.70
N LYS A 172 -2.09 -5.43 -17.62
CA LYS A 172 -2.32 -5.57 -19.07
C LYS A 172 -3.71 -6.11 -19.40
N SER A 173 -4.75 -5.69 -18.64
CA SER A 173 -6.16 -6.06 -18.91
C SER A 173 -6.61 -5.65 -20.31
N ASP A 174 -6.02 -4.60 -20.89
CA ASP A 174 -6.26 -4.17 -22.27
C ASP A 174 -6.01 -5.27 -23.31
N LEU A 175 -5.15 -6.25 -23.02
CA LEU A 175 -4.87 -7.39 -23.91
C LEU A 175 -5.91 -8.50 -23.82
N ALA A 176 -6.76 -8.49 -22.78
CA ALA A 176 -7.86 -9.44 -22.64
C ALA A 176 -9.12 -9.01 -23.42
N GLU A 177 -9.24 -7.70 -23.69
CA GLU A 177 -10.44 -7.10 -24.27
C GLU A 177 -10.33 -6.85 -25.79
N VAL A 178 -9.20 -7.23 -26.40
CA VAL A 178 -9.02 -7.01 -27.84
C VAL A 178 -10.08 -7.75 -28.62
N LYS A 179 -10.93 -7.02 -29.35
CA LYS A 179 -12.00 -7.49 -30.24
C LYS A 179 -11.50 -8.31 -31.44
N SER A 180 -10.23 -8.60 -31.54
CA SER A 180 -9.65 -9.52 -32.50
C SER A 180 -9.65 -10.93 -31.94
N ASP A 181 -9.87 -11.94 -32.74
CA ASP A 181 -10.09 -13.36 -32.46
C ASP A 181 -9.15 -14.07 -31.47
N VAL A 182 -8.24 -13.36 -30.83
CA VAL A 182 -7.27 -13.89 -29.88
C VAL A 182 -7.32 -13.15 -28.55
N ASN A 183 -8.19 -13.60 -27.66
CA ASN A 183 -8.09 -13.23 -26.24
C ASN A 183 -6.73 -13.73 -25.71
N GLN A 184 -5.86 -12.78 -25.32
CA GLN A 184 -4.52 -13.12 -24.83
C GLN A 184 -4.48 -13.43 -23.34
N ARG A 185 -5.61 -13.35 -22.63
CA ARG A 185 -5.68 -13.72 -21.20
C ARG A 185 -5.32 -15.21 -21.02
N ARG A 186 -4.41 -15.44 -20.10
CA ARG A 186 -3.95 -16.79 -19.69
C ARG A 186 -4.19 -17.10 -18.22
N VAL A 187 -4.36 -16.07 -17.40
CA VAL A 187 -4.71 -16.18 -15.97
C VAL A 187 -6.10 -15.60 -15.79
N THR A 188 -7.00 -16.41 -15.26
CA THR A 188 -8.38 -16.00 -14.99
C THR A 188 -8.49 -15.16 -13.72
N ARG A 189 -9.54 -14.35 -13.62
CA ARG A 189 -9.85 -13.60 -12.40
C ARG A 189 -10.08 -14.53 -11.22
N GLN A 190 -10.80 -15.63 -11.45
CA GLN A 190 -11.12 -16.60 -10.41
C GLN A 190 -9.87 -17.25 -9.80
N GLU A 191 -8.90 -17.66 -10.63
CA GLU A 191 -7.62 -18.20 -10.17
C GLU A 191 -6.85 -17.18 -9.31
N ALA A 192 -6.84 -15.90 -9.73
CA ALA A 192 -6.16 -14.85 -8.98
C ALA A 192 -6.84 -14.53 -7.64
N GLU A 193 -8.17 -14.50 -7.60
CA GLU A 193 -8.95 -14.29 -6.37
C GLU A 193 -8.79 -15.48 -5.40
N GLU A 194 -8.78 -16.70 -5.91
CA GLU A 194 -8.55 -17.88 -5.10
C GLU A 194 -7.13 -17.92 -4.53
N TRP A 195 -6.13 -17.56 -5.34
CA TRP A 195 -4.76 -17.43 -4.88
C TRP A 195 -4.65 -16.37 -3.76
N CYS A 196 -5.35 -15.24 -3.87
CA CYS A 196 -5.39 -14.21 -2.82
C CYS A 196 -5.93 -14.79 -1.51
N ARG A 197 -7.03 -15.55 -1.55
CA ARG A 197 -7.62 -16.19 -0.36
C ARG A 197 -6.65 -17.18 0.30
N MET A 198 -6.03 -18.03 -0.49
CA MET A 198 -5.07 -19.04 0.01
C MET A 198 -3.81 -18.41 0.61
N ASN A 199 -3.40 -17.26 0.10
CA ASN A 199 -2.17 -16.60 0.52
C ASN A 199 -2.39 -15.41 1.48
N ASN A 200 -3.60 -15.20 2.02
CA ASN A 200 -3.93 -14.07 2.89
C ASN A 200 -3.50 -12.71 2.28
N VAL A 201 -3.75 -12.55 0.98
CA VAL A 201 -3.59 -11.28 0.27
C VAL A 201 -4.91 -10.54 0.30
N VAL A 202 -4.89 -9.25 0.58
CA VAL A 202 -6.09 -8.46 0.89
C VAL A 202 -7.11 -8.49 -0.24
N ARG A 203 -6.66 -8.31 -1.50
CA ARG A 203 -7.53 -8.22 -2.68
C ARG A 203 -6.76 -8.45 -3.97
N TYR A 204 -7.49 -8.86 -4.99
CA TYR A 204 -7.07 -8.85 -6.39
C TYR A 204 -7.67 -7.65 -7.13
N VAL A 205 -6.85 -6.95 -7.92
CA VAL A 205 -7.27 -5.83 -8.77
C VAL A 205 -6.71 -6.00 -10.18
N GLU A 206 -7.53 -5.85 -11.20
CA GLU A 206 -7.07 -5.80 -12.58
C GLU A 206 -6.76 -4.36 -13.00
N THR A 207 -5.70 -4.20 -13.78
CA THR A 207 -5.21 -2.91 -14.23
C THR A 207 -4.73 -2.96 -15.68
N SER A 208 -4.80 -1.82 -16.36
CA SER A 208 -4.05 -1.57 -17.58
C SER A 208 -3.24 -0.28 -17.42
N ALA A 209 -1.93 -0.40 -17.31
CA ALA A 209 -1.06 0.78 -17.33
C ALA A 209 -1.21 1.57 -18.65
N LYS A 210 -1.56 0.89 -19.75
CA LYS A 210 -1.76 1.48 -21.08
C LYS A 210 -3.00 2.35 -21.13
N SER A 211 -4.17 1.84 -20.77
CA SER A 211 -5.42 2.61 -20.76
C SER A 211 -5.56 3.50 -19.53
N GLY A 212 -4.92 3.15 -18.41
CA GLY A 212 -5.09 3.78 -17.10
C GLY A 212 -6.17 3.12 -16.25
N GLU A 213 -6.91 2.16 -16.80
CA GLU A 213 -8.00 1.48 -16.09
C GLU A 213 -7.49 0.74 -14.86
N GLY A 214 -8.22 0.87 -13.74
CA GLY A 214 -7.93 0.20 -12.49
C GLY A 214 -6.66 0.66 -11.76
N VAL A 215 -5.82 1.51 -12.38
CA VAL A 215 -4.51 1.89 -11.80
C VAL A 215 -4.70 2.65 -10.49
N GLU A 216 -5.45 3.74 -10.53
CA GLU A 216 -5.70 4.54 -9.31
C GLU A 216 -6.37 3.69 -8.23
N ARG A 217 -7.33 2.84 -8.60
CA ARG A 217 -8.02 1.94 -7.68
C ARG A 217 -7.05 1.00 -6.95
N ALA A 218 -6.07 0.40 -7.64
CA ALA A 218 -5.12 -0.52 -7.02
C ALA A 218 -4.30 0.17 -5.91
N PHE A 219 -3.86 1.41 -6.12
CA PHE A 219 -3.12 2.16 -5.12
C PHE A 219 -4.02 2.68 -4.00
N LEU A 220 -5.24 3.11 -4.30
CA LEU A 220 -6.22 3.53 -3.30
C LEU A 220 -6.62 2.39 -2.36
N GLU A 221 -6.80 1.17 -2.86
CA GLU A 221 -7.11 -0.01 -2.02
C GLU A 221 -6.00 -0.26 -0.97
N VAL A 222 -4.74 -0.15 -1.36
CA VAL A 222 -3.62 -0.25 -0.41
C VAL A 222 -3.67 0.90 0.61
N ALA A 223 -3.85 2.13 0.13
CA ALA A 223 -3.87 3.31 0.97
C ALA A 223 -5.01 3.26 2.01
N GLU A 224 -6.22 2.90 1.59
CA GLU A 224 -7.39 2.74 2.45
C GLU A 224 -7.19 1.63 3.50
N ARG A 225 -6.59 0.53 3.11
CA ARG A 225 -6.32 -0.55 4.06
C ARG A 225 -5.26 -0.14 5.09
N ILE A 226 -4.23 0.58 4.67
CA ILE A 226 -3.23 1.16 5.59
C ILE A 226 -3.92 2.16 6.52
N TYR A 227 -4.78 3.04 6.00
CA TYR A 227 -5.52 4.01 6.80
C TYR A 227 -6.39 3.33 7.87
N ARG A 228 -7.14 2.28 7.51
CA ARG A 228 -7.91 1.48 8.48
C ARG A 228 -7.02 0.84 9.56
N ASN A 229 -5.82 0.42 9.21
CA ASN A 229 -4.86 -0.10 10.17
C ASN A 229 -4.29 0.99 11.08
N ILE A 230 -4.13 2.24 10.58
CA ILE A 230 -3.78 3.41 11.42
C ILE A 230 -4.88 3.69 12.43
N GLU A 231 -6.13 3.78 11.99
CA GLU A 231 -7.29 4.00 12.86
C GLU A 231 -7.46 2.89 13.92
N ALA A 232 -7.08 1.65 13.56
CA ALA A 232 -7.06 0.52 14.48
C ALA A 232 -5.84 0.50 15.43
N GLY A 233 -4.95 1.52 15.36
CA GLY A 233 -3.78 1.62 16.23
C GLY A 233 -2.68 0.59 15.96
N LYS A 234 -2.63 -0.01 14.75
CA LYS A 234 -1.64 -1.04 14.41
C LYS A 234 -0.25 -0.49 14.09
N TYR A 235 -0.13 0.81 13.87
CA TYR A 235 1.15 1.45 13.56
C TYR A 235 1.54 2.44 14.65
N ASP A 236 2.79 2.38 15.10
CA ASP A 236 3.38 3.49 15.84
C ASP A 236 3.84 4.57 14.85
N LEU A 237 3.08 5.65 14.79
CA LEU A 237 3.32 6.76 13.86
C LEU A 237 4.59 7.57 14.22
N ASN A 238 5.14 7.38 15.41
CA ASN A 238 6.35 8.06 15.89
C ASN A 238 7.61 7.21 15.70
N ASP A 239 7.45 5.91 15.46
CA ASP A 239 8.62 5.04 15.21
C ASP A 239 9.21 5.37 13.83
N ARG A 240 10.52 5.70 13.83
CA ARG A 240 11.27 5.98 12.59
C ARG A 240 11.39 4.76 11.66
N ARG A 241 11.22 3.55 12.19
CA ARG A 241 11.29 2.29 11.43
C ARG A 241 9.97 1.97 10.76
N SER A 242 8.86 2.46 11.31
CA SER A 242 7.54 2.25 10.74
C SER A 242 7.47 2.78 9.30
N GLY A 243 6.90 1.98 8.42
CA GLY A 243 6.64 2.36 7.03
C GLY A 243 5.51 3.39 6.87
N VAL A 244 4.81 3.70 7.98
CA VAL A 244 3.79 4.74 8.06
C VAL A 244 4.23 5.78 9.07
N LYS A 245 4.11 7.05 8.70
CA LYS A 245 4.44 8.17 9.60
C LYS A 245 3.29 9.17 9.62
N GLY A 246 2.94 9.62 10.82
CA GLY A 246 2.04 10.75 11.02
C GLY A 246 2.75 12.07 10.71
N PHE A 247 1.95 13.10 10.42
CA PHE A 247 2.51 14.46 10.32
C PHE A 247 3.05 14.88 11.70
N GLY A 248 4.28 15.39 11.71
CA GLY A 248 4.99 15.78 12.96
C GLY A 248 6.02 14.75 13.43
N ALA A 249 5.90 13.46 13.05
CA ALA A 249 6.90 12.44 13.37
C ALA A 249 8.24 12.64 12.63
N THR A 250 8.23 13.40 11.54
CA THR A 250 9.45 13.78 10.79
C THR A 250 10.14 15.02 11.34
N GLY A 251 9.52 15.72 12.31
CA GLY A 251 9.96 17.03 12.82
C GLY A 251 10.32 17.08 14.31
N GLY A 252 10.40 15.94 14.99
CA GLY A 252 10.87 15.86 16.38
C GLY A 252 12.40 15.98 16.51
N ALA A 253 13.05 16.86 15.74
CA ALA A 253 14.23 17.50 16.23
C ALA A 253 13.74 18.50 17.29
N SER A 254 13.82 18.11 18.57
CA SER A 254 13.96 19.06 19.66
C SER A 254 14.73 20.25 19.12
N ALA A 255 14.19 21.46 19.29
CA ALA A 255 14.91 22.69 19.05
C ALA A 255 16.04 22.82 20.09
N GLY A 256 16.97 21.88 20.06
CA GLY A 256 18.33 22.06 20.49
C GLY A 256 18.97 22.88 19.38
N THR A 257 19.28 24.14 19.66
CA THR A 257 20.15 24.97 18.88
C THR A 257 21.23 24.11 18.21
N PRO A 258 21.47 24.28 16.90
CA PRO A 258 22.58 23.60 16.28
C PRO A 258 23.83 23.98 17.06
N LYS A 259 24.40 23.01 17.80
CA LYS A 259 25.76 23.18 18.30
C LYS A 259 26.63 23.19 17.07
N THR A 260 26.89 24.41 16.59
CA THR A 260 27.96 24.67 15.65
C THR A 260 29.23 24.18 16.35
N ILE A 261 29.74 23.05 15.94
CA ILE A 261 31.07 22.61 16.32
C ILE A 261 32.00 23.52 15.55
N THR A 262 32.33 24.65 16.15
CA THR A 262 33.44 25.49 15.68
C THR A 262 34.67 24.70 16.02
N LEU A 263 35.25 24.02 15.07
CA LEU A 263 36.61 23.47 15.17
C LEU A 263 37.53 24.66 15.26
N GLY A 264 37.87 25.08 16.48
CA GLY A 264 38.86 26.11 16.72
C GLY A 264 40.21 25.56 16.30
N LEU A 265 40.99 26.40 15.60
CA LEU A 265 42.35 26.09 15.12
C LEU A 265 43.30 25.62 16.25
N ASN A 266 42.88 25.74 17.49
CA ASN A 266 43.68 25.40 18.69
C ASN A 266 43.54 23.93 19.13
N ASP A 267 42.61 23.13 18.56
CA ASP A 267 42.50 21.71 18.88
C ASP A 267 43.48 20.83 18.09
N ALA A 268 44.03 21.36 16.99
CA ALA A 268 45.02 20.66 16.17
C ALA A 268 46.43 20.65 16.80
N MET A 269 46.69 21.43 17.84
CA MET A 269 48.03 21.52 18.44
C MET A 269 48.16 20.82 19.81
N ARG A 270 47.14 20.11 20.30
CA ARG A 270 47.15 19.46 21.61
C ARG A 270 47.24 17.92 21.59
N SER A 271 47.45 17.28 20.47
CA SER A 271 47.71 15.84 20.40
C SER A 271 49.15 15.50 19.97
N GLY A 272 50.09 16.11 20.65
CA GLY A 272 51.49 15.73 20.57
C GLY A 272 52.02 15.44 21.98
N GLY A 273 52.02 14.19 22.42
CA GLY A 273 52.64 13.82 23.65
C GLY A 273 52.29 12.41 24.18
N ASN A 274 53.08 11.43 23.78
CA ASN A 274 53.45 10.23 24.51
C ASN A 274 52.35 9.26 25.03
N SER A 275 52.31 8.03 24.58
CA SER A 275 53.14 6.95 25.11
C SER A 275 52.76 5.61 24.45
N TRP A 276 53.67 5.13 23.60
CA TRP A 276 53.70 3.72 23.24
C TRP A 276 54.52 2.96 24.27
N ARG A 277 53.90 2.19 25.11
CA ARG A 277 54.52 1.06 25.81
C ARG A 277 53.52 -0.11 25.81
N GLY A 278 53.65 -1.05 24.98
CA GLY A 278 54.05 -2.41 25.13
C GLY A 278 53.10 -3.30 25.92
N ALA A 279 52.49 -4.27 25.22
CA ALA A 279 52.49 -5.65 25.65
C ALA A 279 51.99 -6.54 24.52
N CYS A 280 52.92 -7.32 23.97
CA CYS A 280 52.61 -8.60 23.36
C CYS A 280 52.24 -9.58 24.48
N CYS A 281 51.15 -10.33 24.34
CA CYS A 281 51.07 -11.78 24.50
C CYS A 281 49.73 -12.18 23.90
#